data_f6456f46b28f8b4761e1e4c0c92a5d96
#
_entry.id   f6456f46b28f8b4761e1e4c0c92a5d96
#
_cell.length_a   1.000
_cell.length_b   1.000
_cell.length_c   1.000
_cell.angle_alpha   90.00
_cell.angle_beta   90.00
_cell.angle_gamma   90.00
#
_symmetry.space_group_name_H-M   'P 1'
#
loop_
_entity.id
_entity.type
_entity.pdbx_description
1 polymer ?
#
loop_
_entity_poly.entity_id
_entity_poly.type
_entity_poly.pdbx_seq_one_letter_code
_entity_poly.pdbx_strand_id
1 'polypeptide(L)'
;EIGSGLVGSEMCIRDRCATITPNKQRMEEYPQLTQMWKSPNGTIRSILDGTVFRAPILIDSIHPVVKNWKKPITIARHAYGDVYKSVDMYTTEPGECTMTFRGESGEEKTLLVQKVDGPAVWQGAHNKEKSIRSFARSCFQYAIDTKQDLWFATKDTISKKYDHTFKDIFQEIYENEYQEKFKELGIEYFYTLIDDAVARVMKAKGGFIWACKNYDGDVMSDMVSSAFGSLAMMTSVLVSPAGVYEYEAAHGTVQRHYYKHLKGEETSTNSVATIFAWTGALRKRGELDKLPELCAFADKLEKATLDTIESGRMTKDLALITELTDVTVLNSQDFIKAIRKTMEK
;
A
#
# COMPACT_ATOMS: atom_id res chain seq x y z
N GLU A 1 -0.95 -24.71 -2.82
CA GLU A 1 0.22 -24.90 -1.94
C GLU A 1 1.09 -23.67 -2.07
N ILE A 2 1.12 -22.85 -1.03
CA ILE A 2 2.18 -21.86 -0.86
C ILE A 2 3.42 -22.71 -0.56
N GLY A 3 4.28 -22.83 -1.55
CA GLY A 3 5.42 -23.72 -1.45
C GLY A 3 6.24 -23.45 -0.21
N SER A 4 6.64 -24.52 0.48
CA SER A 4 7.48 -24.56 1.68
C SER A 4 8.86 -23.88 1.52
N GLY A 5 9.15 -23.27 0.38
CA GLY A 5 10.38 -22.53 0.10
C GLY A 5 10.44 -21.11 0.69
N LEU A 6 9.35 -20.63 1.32
CA LEU A 6 9.30 -19.29 1.94
C LEU A 6 9.69 -19.28 3.41
N VAL A 7 9.90 -20.45 4.01
CA VAL A 7 10.34 -20.57 5.41
C VAL A 7 11.86 -20.36 5.45
N GLY A 8 12.28 -19.18 5.86
CA GLY A 8 13.69 -18.80 5.99
C GLY A 8 14.17 -17.69 5.03
N SER A 9 13.31 -17.21 4.14
CA SER A 9 13.59 -16.03 3.34
C SER A 9 13.05 -14.80 4.05
N GLU A 10 13.91 -13.88 4.44
CA GLU A 10 13.53 -12.57 5.02
C GLU A 10 12.84 -11.65 3.99
N MET A 11 12.63 -12.13 2.76
CA MET A 11 12.06 -11.37 1.67
C MET A 11 11.09 -12.24 0.88
N CYS A 12 9.84 -11.78 0.78
CA CYS A 12 8.83 -12.38 -0.06
C CYS A 12 8.57 -11.46 -1.27
N ILE A 13 8.83 -11.97 -2.46
CA ILE A 13 8.46 -11.31 -3.71
C ILE A 13 7.12 -11.86 -4.14
N ARG A 14 6.14 -10.98 -4.34
CA ARG A 14 4.82 -11.36 -4.77
C ARG A 14 4.52 -10.82 -6.16
N ASP A 15 4.32 -11.74 -7.10
CA ASP A 15 3.79 -11.40 -8.40
C ASP A 15 2.26 -11.29 -8.34
N ARG A 16 1.72 -10.28 -9.02
CA ARG A 16 0.31 -9.95 -9.06
C ARG A 16 -0.60 -10.95 -9.72
N CYS A 17 -0.06 -11.74 -10.63
CA CYS A 17 -0.85 -12.69 -11.39
C CYS A 17 -1.50 -13.77 -10.52
N ALA A 18 -1.01 -13.96 -9.30
CA ALA A 18 -1.42 -15.05 -8.42
C ALA A 18 -2.61 -14.74 -7.49
N THR A 19 -3.16 -13.51 -7.49
CA THR A 19 -4.04 -13.09 -6.40
C THR A 19 -5.42 -12.61 -6.82
N ILE A 20 -6.07 -13.38 -7.65
CA ILE A 20 -7.47 -13.17 -7.98
C ILE A 20 -8.32 -13.66 -6.80
N THR A 21 -9.03 -12.74 -6.15
CA THR A 21 -10.05 -13.13 -5.18
C THR A 21 -11.22 -13.76 -5.93
N PRO A 22 -11.55 -15.05 -5.70
CA PRO A 22 -12.68 -15.68 -6.37
C PRO A 22 -13.97 -15.02 -5.88
N ASN A 23 -14.72 -14.46 -6.78
CA ASN A 23 -16.12 -14.11 -6.56
C ASN A 23 -17.02 -15.30 -6.97
N LYS A 24 -18.33 -15.18 -6.82
CA LYS A 24 -19.29 -16.24 -7.16
C LYS A 24 -19.13 -16.72 -8.61
N GLN A 25 -18.97 -15.81 -9.57
CA GLN A 25 -18.76 -16.13 -10.98
C GLN A 25 -17.44 -16.88 -11.20
N ARG A 26 -16.37 -16.53 -10.47
CA ARG A 26 -15.09 -17.20 -10.53
C ARG A 26 -15.09 -18.63 -10.01
N MET A 27 -15.94 -18.94 -9.04
CA MET A 27 -16.08 -20.30 -8.56
C MET A 27 -16.69 -21.22 -9.63
N GLU A 28 -17.52 -20.67 -10.52
CA GLU A 28 -18.04 -21.41 -11.68
C GLU A 28 -16.93 -21.72 -12.72
N GLU A 29 -15.97 -20.80 -12.91
CA GLU A 29 -14.81 -21.00 -13.79
C GLU A 29 -13.78 -21.98 -13.21
N TYR A 30 -13.74 -22.14 -11.88
CA TYR A 30 -12.78 -22.98 -11.17
C TYR A 30 -13.50 -23.99 -10.25
N PRO A 31 -14.06 -25.09 -10.78
CA PRO A 31 -14.88 -26.03 -10.03
C PRO A 31 -14.15 -26.74 -8.87
N GLN A 32 -12.82 -26.68 -8.83
CA GLN A 32 -12.02 -27.15 -7.71
C GLN A 32 -12.09 -26.25 -6.46
N LEU A 33 -12.62 -25.03 -6.58
CA LEU A 33 -12.80 -24.14 -5.44
C LEU A 33 -14.08 -24.50 -4.69
N THR A 34 -13.95 -24.84 -3.42
CA THR A 34 -15.09 -25.24 -2.56
C THR A 34 -15.72 -24.07 -1.83
N GLN A 35 -15.01 -22.92 -1.75
CA GLN A 35 -15.49 -21.71 -1.09
C GLN A 35 -14.81 -20.46 -1.63
N MET A 36 -15.45 -19.31 -1.41
CA MET A 36 -14.83 -18.01 -1.66
C MET A 36 -13.79 -17.73 -0.56
N TRP A 37 -12.56 -17.47 -0.98
CA TRP A 37 -11.48 -17.10 -0.07
C TRP A 37 -11.45 -15.58 0.12
N LYS A 38 -10.98 -15.14 1.30
CA LYS A 38 -10.67 -13.74 1.54
C LYS A 38 -9.53 -13.29 0.62
N SER A 39 -9.42 -11.98 0.40
CA SER A 39 -8.32 -11.43 -0.41
C SER A 39 -6.97 -11.99 0.05
N PRO A 40 -6.17 -12.60 -0.83
CA PRO A 40 -4.84 -13.10 -0.49
C PRO A 40 -3.94 -11.99 0.05
N ASN A 41 -4.00 -10.79 -0.52
CA ASN A 41 -3.24 -9.62 -0.06
C ASN A 41 -3.59 -9.24 1.37
N GLY A 42 -4.89 -9.12 1.67
CA GLY A 42 -5.36 -8.84 3.03
C GLY A 42 -4.99 -9.95 4.02
N THR A 43 -4.95 -11.20 3.56
CA THR A 43 -4.54 -12.35 4.38
C THR A 43 -3.05 -12.29 4.70
N ILE A 44 -2.18 -12.10 3.71
CA ILE A 44 -0.72 -11.99 3.92
C ILE A 44 -0.39 -10.80 4.81
N ARG A 45 -0.96 -9.62 4.54
CA ARG A 45 -0.79 -8.43 5.39
C ARG A 45 -1.22 -8.69 6.83
N SER A 46 -2.30 -9.42 7.03
CA SER A 46 -2.80 -9.77 8.37
C SER A 46 -1.91 -10.78 9.10
N ILE A 47 -1.20 -11.64 8.38
CA ILE A 47 -0.26 -12.62 8.94
C ILE A 47 1.06 -11.95 9.29
N LEU A 48 1.60 -11.17 8.35
CA LEU A 48 2.89 -10.49 8.51
C LEU A 48 2.80 -9.30 9.45
N ASP A 49 1.62 -8.63 9.52
CA ASP A 49 1.46 -7.34 10.20
C ASP A 49 2.41 -6.27 9.62
N GLY A 50 2.57 -5.13 10.28
CA GLY A 50 3.56 -4.11 9.92
C GLY A 50 2.99 -2.94 9.13
N THR A 51 3.81 -2.40 8.23
CA THR A 51 3.53 -1.16 7.50
C THR A 51 3.71 -1.36 6.00
N VAL A 52 2.72 -0.95 5.22
CA VAL A 52 2.82 -0.88 3.75
C VAL A 52 3.24 0.53 3.37
N PHE A 53 4.43 0.68 2.80
CA PHE A 53 4.91 1.93 2.23
C PHE A 53 4.60 1.97 0.73
N ARG A 54 3.89 3.00 0.30
CA ARG A 54 3.51 3.24 -1.09
C ARG A 54 4.05 4.58 -1.56
N ALA A 55 4.91 4.56 -2.56
CA ALA A 55 5.54 5.76 -3.10
C ALA A 55 5.31 5.85 -4.62
N PRO A 56 4.98 7.03 -5.17
CA PRO A 56 4.83 7.21 -6.59
C PRO A 56 6.18 7.08 -7.30
N ILE A 57 6.17 6.45 -8.48
CA ILE A 57 7.27 6.42 -9.42
C ILE A 57 7.14 7.68 -10.27
N LEU A 58 8.15 8.56 -10.19
CA LEU A 58 8.16 9.83 -10.90
C LEU A 58 8.73 9.66 -12.31
N ILE A 59 8.09 10.31 -13.26
CA ILE A 59 8.51 10.42 -14.67
C ILE A 59 8.47 11.89 -15.02
N ASP A 60 9.55 12.43 -15.56
CA ASP A 60 9.70 13.87 -15.82
C ASP A 60 8.67 14.39 -16.82
N SER A 61 8.31 13.56 -17.81
CA SER A 61 7.30 13.89 -18.83
C SER A 61 5.84 13.68 -18.39
N ILE A 62 5.61 13.26 -17.13
CA ILE A 62 4.27 13.07 -16.56
C ILE A 62 4.14 13.91 -15.30
N HIS A 63 3.44 15.03 -15.40
CA HIS A 63 3.28 15.94 -14.29
C HIS A 63 2.10 15.57 -13.38
N PRO A 64 2.23 15.78 -12.06
CA PRO A 64 1.12 15.58 -11.14
C PRO A 64 -0.06 16.53 -11.47
N VAL A 65 -1.28 16.02 -11.33
CA VAL A 65 -2.51 16.82 -11.46
C VAL A 65 -2.52 17.97 -10.44
N VAL A 66 -1.94 17.75 -9.26
CA VAL A 66 -1.75 18.80 -8.26
C VAL A 66 -0.44 19.53 -8.54
N LYS A 67 -0.52 20.69 -9.13
CA LYS A 67 0.64 21.49 -9.60
C LYS A 67 1.70 21.80 -8.54
N ASN A 68 1.30 21.83 -7.27
CA ASN A 68 2.21 22.10 -6.16
C ASN A 68 3.09 20.90 -5.79
N TRP A 69 2.71 19.66 -6.14
CA TRP A 69 3.47 18.47 -5.80
C TRP A 69 4.74 18.39 -6.67
N LYS A 70 5.87 18.67 -6.04
CA LYS A 70 7.19 18.69 -6.69
C LYS A 70 8.09 17.54 -6.25
N LYS A 71 7.69 16.84 -5.19
CA LYS A 71 8.41 15.72 -4.59
C LYS A 71 7.43 14.59 -4.30
N PRO A 72 7.86 13.33 -4.25
CA PRO A 72 6.98 12.22 -3.95
C PRO A 72 6.34 12.38 -2.56
N ILE A 73 5.10 11.90 -2.43
CA ILE A 73 4.40 11.75 -1.16
C ILE A 73 4.29 10.25 -0.91
N THR A 74 4.94 9.77 0.13
CA THR A 74 4.89 8.36 0.50
C THR A 74 3.77 8.13 1.49
N ILE A 75 2.85 7.22 1.20
CA ILE A 75 1.84 6.79 2.16
C ILE A 75 2.37 5.60 2.95
N ALA A 76 2.40 5.74 4.28
CA ALA A 76 2.66 4.64 5.20
C ALA A 76 1.33 4.12 5.75
N ARG A 77 0.87 2.98 5.25
CA ARG A 77 -0.40 2.36 5.62
C ARG A 77 -0.18 1.29 6.68
N HIS A 78 -0.92 1.35 7.79
CA HIS A 78 -0.97 0.25 8.74
C HIS A 78 -1.53 -1.01 8.09
N ALA A 79 -0.83 -2.14 8.19
CA ALA A 79 -1.23 -3.37 7.48
C ALA A 79 -2.32 -4.17 8.19
N TYR A 80 -2.62 -3.86 9.45
CA TYR A 80 -3.51 -4.63 10.31
C TYR A 80 -4.76 -3.84 10.71
N GLY A 81 -5.84 -4.58 11.07
CA GLY A 81 -7.00 -4.01 11.75
C GLY A 81 -7.99 -3.27 10.85
N ASP A 82 -8.75 -2.39 11.48
CA ASP A 82 -9.84 -1.60 10.88
C ASP A 82 -10.88 -2.50 10.17
N VAL A 83 -11.49 -1.99 9.11
CA VAL A 83 -12.49 -2.72 8.31
C VAL A 83 -11.96 -4.00 7.66
N TYR A 84 -10.64 -4.12 7.48
CA TYR A 84 -10.01 -5.31 6.89
C TYR A 84 -9.95 -6.52 7.85
N LYS A 85 -10.17 -6.29 9.13
CA LYS A 85 -10.24 -7.31 10.20
C LYS A 85 -11.55 -7.23 10.98
N SER A 86 -12.56 -6.60 10.42
CA SER A 86 -13.89 -6.50 11.03
C SER A 86 -14.69 -7.78 10.89
N VAL A 87 -15.72 -7.86 11.72
CA VAL A 87 -16.85 -8.75 11.55
C VAL A 87 -18.10 -7.91 11.32
N ASP A 88 -19.00 -8.38 10.48
CA ASP A 88 -20.24 -7.68 10.18
C ASP A 88 -21.43 -8.64 10.14
N MET A 89 -22.62 -8.11 10.40
CA MET A 89 -23.87 -8.85 10.32
C MET A 89 -25.00 -7.92 9.88
N TYR A 90 -26.01 -8.50 9.25
CA TYR A 90 -27.25 -7.85 8.92
C TYR A 90 -28.39 -8.49 9.75
N THR A 91 -29.25 -7.66 10.35
CA THR A 91 -30.43 -8.09 11.12
C THR A 91 -31.69 -7.56 10.47
N THR A 92 -32.78 -8.32 10.55
CA THR A 92 -34.07 -8.00 9.90
C THR A 92 -35.16 -7.56 10.86
N GLU A 93 -34.95 -7.72 12.17
CA GLU A 93 -35.96 -7.46 13.21
C GLU A 93 -35.51 -6.26 14.09
N PRO A 94 -36.49 -5.60 14.75
CA PRO A 94 -36.19 -4.67 15.83
C PRO A 94 -35.42 -5.36 16.96
N GLY A 95 -34.50 -4.63 17.58
CA GLY A 95 -33.66 -5.19 18.65
C GLY A 95 -32.58 -4.28 19.14
N GLU A 96 -31.66 -4.83 19.91
CA GLU A 96 -30.46 -4.11 20.38
C GLU A 96 -29.19 -4.87 20.06
N CYS A 97 -28.16 -4.13 19.70
CA CYS A 97 -26.80 -4.65 19.52
C CYS A 97 -25.92 -4.19 20.66
N THR A 98 -25.18 -5.13 21.25
CA THR A 98 -24.20 -4.85 22.31
C THR A 98 -22.81 -5.33 21.89
N MET A 99 -21.80 -4.65 22.38
CA MET A 99 -20.39 -5.08 22.30
C MET A 99 -19.93 -5.53 23.68
N THR A 100 -19.52 -6.79 23.81
CA THR A 100 -19.06 -7.37 25.06
C THR A 100 -17.62 -7.81 24.95
N PHE A 101 -16.79 -7.34 25.89
CA PHE A 101 -15.44 -7.86 26.12
C PHE A 101 -15.46 -8.78 27.32
N ARG A 102 -14.82 -9.96 27.17
CA ARG A 102 -14.57 -10.91 28.28
C ARG A 102 -13.08 -11.15 28.40
N GLY A 103 -12.51 -10.71 29.50
CA GLY A 103 -11.12 -10.92 29.84
C GLY A 103 -10.86 -12.32 30.41
N GLU A 104 -9.68 -12.84 30.22
CA GLU A 104 -9.24 -14.14 30.80
C GLU A 104 -9.25 -14.09 32.35
N SER A 105 -9.08 -12.90 32.95
CA SER A 105 -9.16 -12.67 34.40
C SER A 105 -10.59 -12.67 34.96
N GLY A 106 -11.61 -12.80 34.09
CA GLY A 106 -13.03 -12.72 34.46
C GLY A 106 -13.60 -11.28 34.36
N GLU A 107 -12.83 -10.30 33.95
CA GLU A 107 -13.37 -8.95 33.66
C GLU A 107 -14.39 -9.04 32.53
N GLU A 108 -15.57 -8.44 32.74
CA GLU A 108 -16.57 -8.31 31.68
C GLU A 108 -17.01 -6.85 31.55
N LYS A 109 -17.02 -6.35 30.31
CA LYS A 109 -17.52 -5.04 29.94
C LYS A 109 -18.51 -5.18 28.79
N THR A 110 -19.74 -4.70 28.97
CA THR A 110 -20.75 -4.65 27.93
C THR A 110 -21.20 -3.21 27.68
N LEU A 111 -21.18 -2.82 26.41
CA LEU A 111 -21.65 -1.52 25.95
C LEU A 111 -22.78 -1.72 24.95
N LEU A 112 -23.88 -0.96 25.13
CA LEU A 112 -24.92 -0.86 24.12
C LEU A 112 -24.35 -0.09 22.92
N VAL A 113 -24.37 -0.73 21.74
CA VAL A 113 -24.05 -0.04 20.48
C VAL A 113 -25.23 0.80 20.06
N GLN A 114 -26.43 0.17 19.88
CA GLN A 114 -27.64 0.87 19.52
C GLN A 114 -28.87 -0.04 19.70
N LYS A 115 -30.04 0.59 19.89
CA LYS A 115 -31.38 -0.03 19.72
C LYS A 115 -31.94 0.42 18.38
N VAL A 116 -32.56 -0.52 17.65
CA VAL A 116 -33.13 -0.27 16.34
C VAL A 116 -34.57 -0.75 16.31
N ASP A 117 -35.40 -0.09 15.56
CA ASP A 117 -36.84 -0.38 15.37
C ASP A 117 -37.13 -1.16 14.09
N GLY A 118 -36.09 -1.61 13.38
CA GLY A 118 -36.20 -2.37 12.14
C GLY A 118 -34.88 -2.94 11.66
N PRO A 119 -34.77 -3.29 10.37
CA PRO A 119 -33.56 -3.86 9.80
C PRO A 119 -32.33 -2.96 9.99
N ALA A 120 -31.17 -3.58 10.32
CA ALA A 120 -29.93 -2.87 10.57
C ALA A 120 -28.70 -3.66 10.12
N VAL A 121 -27.61 -2.93 9.88
CA VAL A 121 -26.29 -3.48 9.60
C VAL A 121 -25.32 -3.09 10.72
N TRP A 122 -24.50 -4.03 11.14
CA TRP A 122 -23.56 -3.90 12.25
C TRP A 122 -22.15 -4.24 11.81
N GLN A 123 -21.16 -3.51 12.32
CA GLN A 123 -19.76 -3.80 12.07
C GLN A 123 -18.94 -3.63 13.35
N GLY A 124 -18.16 -4.65 13.70
CA GLY A 124 -17.19 -4.62 14.79
C GLY A 124 -15.76 -4.62 14.26
N ALA A 125 -15.01 -3.53 14.46
CA ALA A 125 -13.61 -3.41 14.10
C ALA A 125 -12.73 -3.41 15.35
N HIS A 126 -11.45 -3.80 15.18
CA HIS A 126 -10.47 -3.80 16.28
C HIS A 126 -9.06 -3.49 15.78
N ASN A 127 -8.20 -3.16 16.73
CA ASN A 127 -6.76 -3.12 16.54
C ASN A 127 -6.05 -3.69 17.78
N LYS A 128 -4.78 -4.03 17.63
CA LYS A 128 -3.92 -4.50 18.72
C LYS A 128 -2.89 -3.43 19.03
N GLU A 129 -2.75 -3.07 20.32
CA GLU A 129 -1.76 -2.06 20.74
C GLU A 129 -0.34 -2.42 20.25
N LYS A 130 0.06 -3.71 20.36
CA LYS A 130 1.34 -4.18 19.86
C LYS A 130 1.54 -3.87 18.38
N SER A 131 0.50 -4.04 17.54
CA SER A 131 0.56 -3.76 16.11
C SER A 131 0.64 -2.25 15.85
N ILE A 132 -0.10 -1.42 16.59
CA ILE A 132 -0.02 0.05 16.48
C ILE A 132 1.39 0.54 16.85
N ARG A 133 2.00 0.02 17.92
CA ARG A 133 3.37 0.35 18.33
C ARG A 133 4.40 -0.02 17.26
N SER A 134 4.25 -1.20 16.66
CA SER A 134 5.10 -1.64 15.55
C SER A 134 4.95 -0.72 14.33
N PHE A 135 3.72 -0.37 13.97
CA PHE A 135 3.42 0.57 12.90
C PHE A 135 4.09 1.94 13.13
N ALA A 136 3.95 2.49 14.33
CA ALA A 136 4.58 3.76 14.68
C ALA A 136 6.10 3.72 14.51
N ARG A 137 6.77 2.71 15.10
CA ARG A 137 8.23 2.55 14.97
C ARG A 137 8.68 2.40 13.53
N SER A 138 7.95 1.64 12.74
CA SER A 138 8.25 1.46 11.31
C SER A 138 8.16 2.81 10.55
N CYS A 139 7.15 3.62 10.83
CA CYS A 139 7.01 4.95 10.23
C CYS A 139 8.14 5.89 10.64
N PHE A 140 8.50 5.95 11.91
CA PHE A 140 9.59 6.79 12.40
C PHE A 140 10.94 6.34 11.85
N GLN A 141 11.21 5.04 11.81
CA GLN A 141 12.45 4.51 11.26
C GLN A 141 12.56 4.82 9.77
N TYR A 142 11.49 4.63 9.00
CA TYR A 142 11.48 4.95 7.57
C TYR A 142 11.68 6.45 7.33
N ALA A 143 11.14 7.33 8.18
CA ALA A 143 11.37 8.76 8.11
C ALA A 143 12.86 9.12 8.33
N ILE A 144 13.52 8.46 9.28
CA ILE A 144 14.96 8.61 9.52
C ILE A 144 15.76 8.14 8.31
N ASP A 145 15.48 6.94 7.80
CA ASP A 145 16.22 6.32 6.70
C ASP A 145 16.12 7.15 5.41
N THR A 146 14.95 7.75 5.16
CA THR A 146 14.70 8.57 3.98
C THR A 146 14.92 10.08 4.20
N LYS A 147 15.17 10.50 5.43
CA LYS A 147 15.31 11.92 5.86
C LYS A 147 14.12 12.77 5.42
N GLN A 148 12.92 12.27 5.68
CA GLN A 148 11.67 12.92 5.33
C GLN A 148 10.84 13.22 6.58
N ASP A 149 10.08 14.31 6.54
CA ASP A 149 9.08 14.60 7.55
C ASP A 149 8.03 13.49 7.63
N LEU A 150 7.48 13.27 8.81
CA LEU A 150 6.43 12.29 9.05
C LEU A 150 5.14 12.99 9.48
N TRP A 151 4.11 12.88 8.65
CA TRP A 151 2.75 13.26 9.01
C TRP A 151 1.99 12.03 9.49
N PHE A 152 1.25 12.18 10.57
CA PHE A 152 0.31 11.16 11.04
C PHE A 152 -1.07 11.76 11.22
N ALA A 153 -2.11 11.06 10.79
CA ALA A 153 -3.46 11.59 10.84
C ALA A 153 -4.50 10.52 11.22
N THR A 154 -5.43 10.92 12.08
CA THR A 154 -6.61 10.13 12.49
C THR A 154 -7.81 11.04 12.69
N LYS A 155 -8.96 10.50 13.12
CA LYS A 155 -10.14 11.29 13.49
C LYS A 155 -10.41 11.20 15.01
N ASP A 156 -9.41 11.44 15.84
CA ASP A 156 -9.47 11.26 17.30
C ASP A 156 -10.51 12.14 18.00
N THR A 157 -10.92 13.24 17.38
CA THR A 157 -12.02 14.09 17.90
C THR A 157 -13.38 13.43 17.85
N ILE A 158 -13.59 12.44 16.97
CA ILE A 158 -14.81 11.66 16.83
C ILE A 158 -14.60 10.27 17.43
N SER A 159 -13.57 9.55 17.00
CA SER A 159 -13.21 8.23 17.50
C SER A 159 -12.32 8.32 18.72
N LYS A 160 -12.93 8.76 19.85
CA LYS A 160 -12.22 9.19 21.08
C LYS A 160 -11.46 8.09 21.83
N LYS A 161 -11.66 6.84 21.50
CA LYS A 161 -10.90 5.71 22.04
C LYS A 161 -10.04 5.06 20.95
N TYR A 162 -10.64 4.64 19.87
CA TYR A 162 -9.96 3.90 18.82
C TYR A 162 -8.84 4.75 18.16
N ASP A 163 -9.19 5.88 17.59
CA ASP A 163 -8.23 6.77 16.92
C ASP A 163 -7.31 7.50 17.89
N HIS A 164 -7.84 7.86 19.07
CA HIS A 164 -7.05 8.53 20.10
C HIS A 164 -5.93 7.63 20.63
N THR A 165 -6.17 6.33 20.78
CA THR A 165 -5.11 5.36 21.15
C THR A 165 -3.96 5.34 20.13
N PHE A 166 -4.25 5.42 18.84
CA PHE A 166 -3.21 5.53 17.82
C PHE A 166 -2.37 6.81 17.99
N LYS A 167 -3.03 7.95 18.21
CA LYS A 167 -2.36 9.23 18.44
C LYS A 167 -1.45 9.19 19.64
N ASP A 168 -1.96 8.70 20.78
CA ASP A 168 -1.20 8.63 22.03
C ASP A 168 0.03 7.74 21.90
N ILE A 169 -0.11 6.57 21.25
CA ILE A 169 1.00 5.64 21.02
C ILE A 169 2.07 6.26 20.12
N PHE A 170 1.67 6.93 19.02
CA PHE A 170 2.61 7.63 18.15
C PHE A 170 3.36 8.72 18.90
N GLN A 171 2.66 9.52 19.70
CA GLN A 171 3.25 10.60 20.50
C GLN A 171 4.23 10.04 21.53
N GLU A 172 3.82 9.04 22.29
CA GLU A 172 4.67 8.38 23.30
C GLU A 172 5.97 7.83 22.69
N ILE A 173 5.86 7.12 21.56
CA ILE A 173 7.02 6.53 20.88
C ILE A 173 7.93 7.61 20.31
N TYR A 174 7.36 8.67 19.71
CA TYR A 174 8.13 9.80 19.23
C TYR A 174 8.95 10.43 20.33
N GLU A 175 8.32 10.81 21.44
CA GLU A 175 8.97 11.50 22.56
C GLU A 175 10.07 10.66 23.22
N ASN A 176 9.82 9.35 23.37
CA ASN A 176 10.74 8.47 24.10
C ASN A 176 11.84 7.85 23.24
N GLU A 177 11.61 7.65 21.93
CA GLU A 177 12.51 6.84 21.12
C GLU A 177 13.11 7.60 19.92
N TYR A 178 12.44 8.63 19.37
CA TYR A 178 12.82 9.21 18.08
C TYR A 178 13.06 10.72 18.05
N GLN A 179 12.58 11.47 19.04
CA GLN A 179 12.58 12.94 19.02
C GLN A 179 13.99 13.52 18.82
N GLU A 180 14.98 13.02 19.55
CA GLU A 180 16.36 13.52 19.44
C GLU A 180 16.94 13.27 18.04
N LYS A 181 16.66 12.09 17.46
CA LYS A 181 17.14 11.75 16.14
C LYS A 181 16.48 12.58 15.03
N PHE A 182 15.20 12.90 15.19
CA PHE A 182 14.49 13.80 14.30
C PHE A 182 15.09 15.21 14.33
N LYS A 183 15.40 15.74 15.52
CA LYS A 183 16.08 17.04 15.68
C LYS A 183 17.46 17.04 15.03
N GLU A 184 18.28 15.99 15.23
CA GLU A 184 19.60 15.86 14.61
C GLU A 184 19.54 15.89 13.08
N LEU A 185 18.51 15.26 12.50
CA LEU A 185 18.33 15.17 11.04
C LEU A 185 17.59 16.37 10.44
N GLY A 186 17.02 17.25 11.29
CA GLY A 186 16.22 18.39 10.83
C GLY A 186 14.92 18.00 10.15
N ILE A 187 14.32 16.88 10.56
CA ILE A 187 13.02 16.39 10.08
C ILE A 187 11.97 16.52 11.20
N GLU A 188 10.71 16.65 10.80
CA GLU A 188 9.61 16.92 11.72
C GLU A 188 8.59 15.77 11.80
N TYR A 189 8.05 15.54 12.99
CA TYR A 189 6.85 14.76 13.20
C TYR A 189 5.65 15.70 13.40
N PHE A 190 4.59 15.47 12.62
CA PHE A 190 3.39 16.30 12.65
C PHE A 190 2.13 15.46 12.72
N TYR A 191 1.34 15.66 13.80
CA TYR A 191 0.02 15.04 13.93
C TYR A 191 -1.09 16.04 13.60
N THR A 192 -2.11 15.58 12.86
CA THR A 192 -3.32 16.37 12.60
C THR A 192 -4.54 15.46 12.39
N LEU A 193 -5.73 16.08 12.28
CA LEU A 193 -6.94 15.33 11.88
C LEU A 193 -6.88 14.93 10.42
N ILE A 194 -7.45 13.78 10.07
CA ILE A 194 -7.37 13.23 8.72
C ILE A 194 -7.96 14.17 7.66
N ASP A 195 -9.05 14.85 7.96
CA ASP A 195 -9.68 15.84 7.06
C ASP A 195 -8.80 17.10 6.88
N ASP A 196 -8.10 17.55 7.93
CA ASP A 196 -7.12 18.63 7.83
C ASP A 196 -5.89 18.18 7.03
N ALA A 197 -5.42 16.94 7.22
CA ALA A 197 -4.33 16.37 6.42
C ALA A 197 -4.68 16.36 4.92
N VAL A 198 -5.89 15.94 4.55
CA VAL A 198 -6.38 15.98 3.16
C VAL A 198 -6.35 17.40 2.59
N ALA A 199 -6.77 18.39 3.37
CA ALA A 199 -6.73 19.80 2.92
C ALA A 199 -5.31 20.34 2.79
N ARG A 200 -4.39 19.91 3.67
CA ARG A 200 -2.98 20.34 3.67
C ARG A 200 -2.18 19.70 2.54
N VAL A 201 -2.37 18.41 2.30
CA VAL A 201 -1.64 17.68 1.25
C VAL A 201 -1.83 18.32 -0.13
N MET A 202 -3.03 18.81 -0.44
CA MET A 202 -3.35 19.48 -1.69
C MET A 202 -2.55 20.79 -1.89
N LYS A 203 -2.09 21.41 -0.81
CA LYS A 203 -1.30 22.67 -0.80
C LYS A 203 0.19 22.42 -0.60
N ALA A 204 0.58 21.23 -0.20
CA ALA A 204 1.96 20.86 0.10
C ALA A 204 2.80 20.74 -1.18
N LYS A 205 4.13 20.76 -1.00
CA LYS A 205 5.09 20.51 -2.10
C LYS A 205 5.43 19.02 -2.29
N GLY A 206 5.00 18.16 -1.37
CA GLY A 206 5.45 16.78 -1.24
C GLY A 206 6.79 16.67 -0.50
N GLY A 207 7.39 15.48 -0.54
CA GLY A 207 8.67 15.18 0.12
C GLY A 207 8.50 14.77 1.59
N PHE A 208 7.37 14.20 1.94
CA PHE A 208 7.08 13.70 3.28
C PHE A 208 6.39 12.34 3.25
N ILE A 209 6.39 11.67 4.39
CA ILE A 209 5.65 10.43 4.62
C ILE A 209 4.33 10.78 5.30
N TRP A 210 3.24 10.23 4.79
CA TRP A 210 1.92 10.37 5.42
C TRP A 210 1.46 9.01 5.97
N ALA A 211 1.56 8.86 7.29
CA ALA A 211 1.12 7.68 8.01
C ALA A 211 -0.40 7.70 8.21
N CYS A 212 -1.05 6.61 7.89
CA CYS A 212 -2.50 6.43 7.95
C CYS A 212 -2.86 5.06 8.52
N LYS A 213 -4.00 4.98 9.20
CA LYS A 213 -4.61 3.69 9.55
C LYS A 213 -4.88 2.86 8.29
N ASN A 214 -5.24 1.60 8.45
CA ASN A 214 -5.34 0.66 7.33
C ASN A 214 -6.28 1.14 6.21
N TYR A 215 -7.52 1.47 6.53
CA TYR A 215 -8.51 1.93 5.53
C TYR A 215 -8.16 3.31 4.98
N ASP A 216 -7.82 4.25 5.85
CA ASP A 216 -7.43 5.60 5.44
C ASP A 216 -6.22 5.54 4.48
N GLY A 217 -5.23 4.71 4.80
CA GLY A 217 -4.03 4.53 3.98
C GLY A 217 -4.30 3.87 2.63
N ASP A 218 -5.28 2.98 2.54
CA ASP A 218 -5.71 2.40 1.26
C ASP A 218 -6.28 3.49 0.34
N VAL A 219 -7.24 4.24 0.84
CA VAL A 219 -7.90 5.30 0.06
C VAL A 219 -6.93 6.43 -0.30
N MET A 220 -6.11 6.88 0.67
CA MET A 220 -5.18 7.99 0.44
C MET A 220 -4.04 7.61 -0.49
N SER A 221 -3.57 6.37 -0.47
CA SER A 221 -2.54 5.93 -1.41
C SER A 221 -3.04 5.91 -2.86
N ASP A 222 -4.28 5.47 -3.07
CA ASP A 222 -4.88 5.48 -4.40
C ASP A 222 -5.11 6.91 -4.91
N MET A 223 -5.56 7.82 -4.04
CA MET A 223 -5.70 9.24 -4.36
C MET A 223 -4.36 9.87 -4.76
N VAL A 224 -3.33 9.67 -3.95
CA VAL A 224 -1.99 10.22 -4.21
C VAL A 224 -1.40 9.65 -5.49
N SER A 225 -1.50 8.34 -5.70
CA SER A 225 -1.02 7.69 -6.92
C SER A 225 -1.71 8.20 -8.18
N SER A 226 -3.04 8.31 -8.13
CA SER A 226 -3.82 8.84 -9.25
C SER A 226 -3.44 10.28 -9.58
N ALA A 227 -3.15 11.09 -8.57
CA ALA A 227 -2.75 12.47 -8.76
C ALA A 227 -1.30 12.63 -9.26
N PHE A 228 -0.43 11.64 -9.05
CA PHE A 228 0.90 11.56 -9.68
C PHE A 228 0.89 10.94 -11.08
N GLY A 229 -0.28 10.54 -11.59
CA GLY A 229 -0.48 10.10 -12.95
C GLY A 229 -1.24 8.78 -13.09
N SER A 230 -0.85 7.72 -12.42
CA SER A 230 -1.51 6.40 -12.55
C SER A 230 -1.24 5.51 -11.34
N LEU A 231 -2.24 4.71 -10.96
CA LEU A 231 -2.07 3.61 -9.99
C LEU A 231 -0.97 2.62 -10.39
N ALA A 232 -0.72 2.47 -11.70
CA ALA A 232 0.35 1.61 -12.22
C ALA A 232 1.76 2.22 -12.05
N MET A 233 1.85 3.43 -11.49
CA MET A 233 3.09 4.17 -11.23
C MET A 233 3.35 4.29 -9.74
N MET A 234 3.00 3.28 -8.94
CA MET A 234 3.22 3.27 -7.51
C MET A 234 3.92 1.98 -7.07
N THR A 235 4.98 2.13 -6.30
CA THR A 235 5.61 1.01 -5.58
C THR A 235 4.81 0.68 -4.33
N SER A 236 4.89 -0.56 -3.87
CA SER A 236 4.30 -0.99 -2.59
C SER A 236 5.24 -1.99 -1.93
N VAL A 237 5.65 -1.71 -0.70
CA VAL A 237 6.45 -2.61 0.11
C VAL A 237 5.83 -2.75 1.49
N LEU A 238 5.57 -3.98 1.92
CA LEU A 238 5.20 -4.30 3.29
C LEU A 238 6.48 -4.60 4.07
N VAL A 239 6.63 -3.97 5.21
CA VAL A 239 7.71 -4.25 6.18
C VAL A 239 7.06 -4.75 7.46
N SER A 240 7.31 -6.02 7.80
CA SER A 240 6.78 -6.63 9.03
C SER A 240 7.59 -6.23 10.27
N PRO A 241 7.03 -6.38 11.49
CA PRO A 241 7.78 -6.17 12.73
C PRO A 241 9.02 -7.06 12.89
N ALA A 242 9.04 -8.20 12.20
CA ALA A 242 10.15 -9.13 12.20
C ALA A 242 11.21 -8.85 11.12
N GLY A 243 11.07 -7.76 10.37
CA GLY A 243 11.99 -7.41 9.29
C GLY A 243 11.79 -8.22 8.00
N VAL A 244 10.62 -8.83 7.81
CA VAL A 244 10.24 -9.46 6.54
C VAL A 244 9.73 -8.39 5.58
N TYR A 245 10.17 -8.45 4.33
CA TYR A 245 9.78 -7.53 3.27
C TYR A 245 8.94 -8.26 2.23
N GLU A 246 7.78 -7.68 1.88
CA GLU A 246 6.96 -8.12 0.75
C GLU A 246 6.84 -6.97 -0.24
N TYR A 247 7.22 -7.23 -1.49
CA TYR A 247 7.12 -6.25 -2.57
C TYR A 247 5.97 -6.62 -3.50
N GLU A 248 5.12 -5.65 -3.78
CA GLU A 248 3.99 -5.82 -4.68
C GLU A 248 3.80 -4.59 -5.55
N ALA A 249 3.09 -4.72 -6.65
CA ALA A 249 2.57 -3.57 -7.36
C ALA A 249 1.29 -3.08 -6.65
N ALA A 250 1.13 -1.78 -6.46
CA ALA A 250 0.05 -1.20 -5.66
C ALA A 250 -1.35 -1.31 -6.31
N HIS A 251 -1.45 -1.55 -7.62
CA HIS A 251 -2.72 -1.56 -8.37
C HIS A 251 -3.47 -2.92 -8.40
N GLY A 252 -4.73 -3.02 -8.80
CA GLY A 252 -5.57 -4.24 -8.91
C GLY A 252 -5.11 -5.24 -9.99
N THR A 253 -5.76 -6.38 -10.16
CA THR A 253 -5.35 -7.53 -10.99
C THR A 253 -5.53 -7.35 -12.50
N VAL A 254 -6.02 -6.21 -12.97
CA VAL A 254 -6.23 -5.88 -14.40
C VAL A 254 -6.97 -7.00 -15.19
N GLN A 255 -7.94 -7.64 -14.56
CA GLN A 255 -8.67 -8.81 -15.09
C GLN A 255 -9.19 -8.60 -16.52
N ARG A 256 -9.65 -7.37 -16.84
CA ARG A 256 -10.15 -7.04 -18.16
C ARG A 256 -9.11 -7.28 -19.26
N HIS A 257 -7.83 -6.97 -19.02
CA HIS A 257 -6.76 -7.24 -19.98
C HIS A 257 -6.43 -8.74 -20.06
N TYR A 258 -6.51 -9.46 -18.95
CA TYR A 258 -6.34 -10.90 -18.94
C TYR A 258 -7.39 -11.61 -19.82
N TYR A 259 -8.67 -11.25 -19.69
CA TYR A 259 -9.71 -11.82 -20.54
C TYR A 259 -9.58 -11.46 -22.01
N LYS A 260 -9.09 -10.28 -22.33
CA LYS A 260 -8.75 -9.91 -23.70
C LYS A 260 -7.62 -10.79 -24.23
N HIS A 261 -6.58 -10.97 -23.46
CA HIS A 261 -5.46 -11.84 -23.82
C HIS A 261 -5.91 -13.28 -24.09
N LEU A 262 -6.79 -13.85 -23.26
CA LEU A 262 -7.35 -15.20 -23.50
C LEU A 262 -8.14 -15.30 -24.82
N LYS A 263 -8.68 -14.21 -25.32
CA LYS A 263 -9.35 -14.13 -26.63
C LYS A 263 -8.39 -13.87 -27.79
N GLY A 264 -7.10 -13.81 -27.53
CA GLY A 264 -6.09 -13.48 -28.54
C GLY A 264 -6.03 -11.98 -28.90
N GLU A 265 -6.70 -11.12 -28.12
CA GLU A 265 -6.67 -9.68 -28.35
C GLU A 265 -5.37 -9.09 -27.80
N GLU A 266 -4.81 -8.10 -28.50
CA GLU A 266 -3.66 -7.35 -28.05
C GLU A 266 -4.01 -6.45 -26.87
N THR A 267 -3.11 -6.35 -25.88
CA THR A 267 -3.28 -5.50 -24.71
C THR A 267 -2.06 -4.63 -24.48
N SER A 268 -2.31 -3.40 -23.99
CA SER A 268 -1.27 -2.47 -23.56
C SER A 268 -1.39 -2.29 -22.04
N THR A 269 -0.85 -3.28 -21.31
CA THR A 269 -0.83 -3.26 -19.83
C THR A 269 0.48 -2.65 -19.37
N ASN A 270 0.37 -1.64 -18.50
CA ASN A 270 1.52 -1.01 -17.86
C ASN A 270 2.14 -1.96 -16.83
N SER A 271 3.40 -2.32 -17.03
CA SER A 271 4.17 -3.22 -16.16
C SER A 271 5.15 -2.50 -15.22
N VAL A 272 5.16 -1.16 -15.21
CA VAL A 272 6.15 -0.37 -14.45
C VAL A 272 6.13 -0.71 -12.96
N ALA A 273 4.97 -0.67 -12.31
CA ALA A 273 4.87 -1.01 -10.89
C ALA A 273 5.32 -2.45 -10.58
N THR A 274 5.08 -3.40 -11.47
CA THR A 274 5.56 -4.79 -11.32
C THR A 274 7.07 -4.86 -11.47
N ILE A 275 7.65 -4.17 -12.46
CA ILE A 275 9.11 -4.08 -12.63
C ILE A 275 9.74 -3.51 -11.37
N PHE A 276 9.21 -2.40 -10.84
CA PHE A 276 9.73 -1.76 -9.64
C PHE A 276 9.53 -2.59 -8.36
N ALA A 277 8.50 -3.41 -8.29
CA ALA A 277 8.37 -4.39 -7.22
C ALA A 277 9.50 -5.43 -7.27
N TRP A 278 9.83 -5.96 -8.46
CA TRP A 278 10.95 -6.87 -8.65
C TRP A 278 12.29 -6.23 -8.35
N THR A 279 12.55 -5.03 -8.85
CA THR A 279 13.82 -4.33 -8.62
C THR A 279 14.02 -3.97 -7.16
N GLY A 280 12.95 -3.50 -6.48
CA GLY A 280 12.97 -3.27 -5.04
C GLY A 280 13.33 -4.53 -4.24
N ALA A 281 12.72 -5.67 -4.59
CA ALA A 281 13.01 -6.94 -3.97
C ALA A 281 14.43 -7.45 -4.25
N LEU A 282 14.90 -7.33 -5.49
CA LEU A 282 16.28 -7.70 -5.87
C LEU A 282 17.30 -6.83 -5.17
N ARG A 283 17.08 -5.50 -5.10
CA ARG A 283 17.95 -4.57 -4.36
C ARG A 283 18.01 -4.95 -2.89
N LYS A 284 16.85 -5.21 -2.25
CA LYS A 284 16.82 -5.61 -0.85
C LYS A 284 17.55 -6.94 -0.62
N ARG A 285 17.40 -7.91 -1.52
CA ARG A 285 18.14 -9.17 -1.46
C ARG A 285 19.64 -8.94 -1.62
N GLY A 286 20.03 -8.07 -2.57
CA GLY A 286 21.42 -7.67 -2.78
C GLY A 286 22.05 -7.02 -1.54
N GLU A 287 21.31 -6.16 -0.85
CA GLU A 287 21.74 -5.56 0.43
C GLU A 287 21.96 -6.61 1.51
N LEU A 288 20.98 -7.51 1.71
CA LEU A 288 21.04 -8.54 2.74
C LEU A 288 22.17 -9.55 2.50
N ASP A 289 22.40 -9.94 1.26
CA ASP A 289 23.42 -10.93 0.90
C ASP A 289 24.76 -10.29 0.55
N LYS A 290 24.87 -8.95 0.59
CA LYS A 290 26.08 -8.20 0.20
C LYS A 290 26.50 -8.45 -1.25
N LEU A 291 25.51 -8.48 -2.16
CA LEU A 291 25.68 -8.66 -3.61
C LEU A 291 25.49 -7.33 -4.35
N PRO A 292 26.50 -6.48 -4.43
CA PRO A 292 26.39 -5.14 -5.05
C PRO A 292 26.01 -5.20 -6.54
N GLU A 293 26.38 -6.24 -7.25
CA GLU A 293 26.01 -6.47 -8.65
C GLU A 293 24.50 -6.67 -8.83
N LEU A 294 23.81 -7.26 -7.83
CA LEU A 294 22.35 -7.41 -7.85
C LEU A 294 21.66 -6.06 -7.64
N CYS A 295 22.20 -5.23 -6.75
CA CYS A 295 21.73 -3.85 -6.57
C CYS A 295 21.92 -3.05 -7.86
N ALA A 296 23.10 -3.10 -8.47
CA ALA A 296 23.40 -2.41 -9.71
C ALA A 296 22.52 -2.85 -10.89
N PHE A 297 22.18 -4.15 -10.94
CA PHE A 297 21.21 -4.67 -11.93
C PHE A 297 19.82 -4.06 -11.72
N ALA A 298 19.35 -4.00 -10.48
CA ALA A 298 18.05 -3.41 -10.15
C ALA A 298 18.00 -1.93 -10.56
N ASP A 299 19.05 -1.15 -10.23
CA ASP A 299 19.16 0.26 -10.61
C ASP A 299 19.19 0.45 -12.13
N LYS A 300 19.94 -0.40 -12.84
CA LYS A 300 19.99 -0.37 -14.30
C LYS A 300 18.65 -0.65 -14.95
N LEU A 301 17.88 -1.61 -14.43
CA LEU A 301 16.55 -1.95 -14.94
C LEU A 301 15.54 -0.84 -14.69
N GLU A 302 15.54 -0.22 -13.50
CA GLU A 302 14.71 0.94 -13.20
C GLU A 302 15.01 2.09 -14.14
N LYS A 303 16.30 2.44 -14.26
CA LYS A 303 16.74 3.50 -15.17
C LYS A 303 16.32 3.23 -16.62
N ALA A 304 16.55 2.02 -17.13
CA ALA A 304 16.16 1.65 -18.49
C ALA A 304 14.64 1.73 -18.71
N THR A 305 13.85 1.44 -17.68
CA THR A 305 12.38 1.56 -17.72
C THR A 305 11.97 3.02 -17.87
N LEU A 306 12.51 3.91 -17.04
CA LEU A 306 12.25 5.36 -17.09
C LEU A 306 12.74 5.96 -18.42
N ASP A 307 13.98 5.68 -18.82
CA ASP A 307 14.57 6.16 -20.09
C ASP A 307 13.73 5.70 -21.32
N THR A 308 13.14 4.51 -21.26
CA THR A 308 12.26 4.03 -22.33
C THR A 308 11.00 4.88 -22.45
N ILE A 309 10.38 5.22 -21.31
CA ILE A 309 9.18 6.07 -21.27
C ILE A 309 9.54 7.49 -21.71
N GLU A 310 10.61 8.07 -21.17
CA GLU A 310 11.09 9.41 -21.54
C GLU A 310 11.48 9.54 -23.03
N SER A 311 11.83 8.43 -23.66
CA SER A 311 12.07 8.41 -25.12
C SER A 311 10.77 8.37 -25.95
N GLY A 312 9.59 8.53 -25.33
CA GLY A 312 8.28 8.48 -25.98
C GLY A 312 7.74 7.08 -26.26
N ARG A 313 8.41 6.00 -25.81
CA ARG A 313 7.97 4.62 -25.99
C ARG A 313 7.30 4.10 -24.73
N MET A 314 5.99 3.98 -24.73
CA MET A 314 5.23 3.72 -23.52
C MET A 314 3.93 2.96 -23.78
N THR A 315 3.28 2.52 -22.72
CA THR A 315 1.95 1.92 -22.76
C THR A 315 0.84 2.96 -22.94
N LYS A 316 -0.33 2.50 -23.39
CA LYS A 316 -1.45 3.38 -23.76
C LYS A 316 -1.90 4.32 -22.60
N ASP A 317 -1.89 3.84 -21.37
CA ASP A 317 -2.28 4.62 -20.19
C ASP A 317 -1.32 5.80 -19.95
N LEU A 318 -0.01 5.59 -20.11
CA LEU A 318 0.99 6.64 -19.99
C LEU A 318 0.93 7.63 -21.16
N ALA A 319 0.68 7.14 -22.36
CA ALA A 319 0.53 7.98 -23.54
C ALA A 319 -0.65 8.98 -23.46
N LEU A 320 -1.64 8.70 -22.62
CA LEU A 320 -2.79 9.59 -22.39
C LEU A 320 -2.49 10.75 -21.42
N ILE A 321 -1.41 10.67 -20.64
CA ILE A 321 -1.11 11.59 -19.55
C ILE A 321 0.28 12.25 -19.67
N THR A 322 1.11 11.80 -20.60
CA THR A 322 2.44 12.41 -20.87
C THR A 322 2.31 13.74 -21.59
N GLU A 323 3.25 14.64 -21.37
CA GLU A 323 3.38 15.90 -22.12
C GLU A 323 4.22 15.76 -23.40
N LEU A 324 4.79 14.58 -23.65
CA LEU A 324 5.55 14.32 -24.88
C LEU A 324 4.62 14.36 -26.10
N THR A 325 5.07 15.00 -27.17
CA THR A 325 4.33 15.11 -28.44
C THR A 325 4.64 13.99 -29.43
N ASP A 326 5.82 13.37 -29.32
CA ASP A 326 6.24 12.24 -30.17
C ASP A 326 6.18 10.98 -29.31
N VAL A 327 5.08 10.24 -29.43
CA VAL A 327 4.79 9.07 -28.61
C VAL A 327 4.49 7.87 -29.47
N THR A 328 5.18 6.78 -29.21
CA THR A 328 4.90 5.45 -29.75
C THR A 328 4.18 4.60 -28.70
N VAL A 329 2.91 4.33 -28.90
CA VAL A 329 2.14 3.45 -28.00
C VAL A 329 2.51 2.01 -28.25
N LEU A 330 2.97 1.32 -27.21
CA LEU A 330 3.40 -0.07 -27.26
C LEU A 330 2.38 -0.99 -26.56
N ASN A 331 2.24 -2.21 -27.07
CA ASN A 331 1.59 -3.28 -26.34
C ASN A 331 2.47 -3.77 -25.20
N SER A 332 1.93 -4.63 -24.33
CA SER A 332 2.63 -5.10 -23.12
C SER A 332 3.96 -5.79 -23.44
N GLN A 333 4.01 -6.62 -24.48
CA GLN A 333 5.22 -7.37 -24.84
C GLN A 333 6.28 -6.45 -25.46
N ASP A 334 5.88 -5.58 -26.36
CA ASP A 334 6.81 -4.68 -27.04
C ASP A 334 7.34 -3.60 -26.10
N PHE A 335 6.58 -3.21 -25.09
CA PHE A 335 7.08 -2.34 -24.02
C PHE A 335 8.21 -3.01 -23.24
N ILE A 336 8.06 -4.27 -22.82
CA ILE A 336 9.12 -5.03 -22.13
C ILE A 336 10.35 -5.20 -23.04
N LYS A 337 10.15 -5.51 -24.33
CA LYS A 337 11.26 -5.61 -25.30
C LYS A 337 11.98 -4.27 -25.49
N ALA A 338 11.25 -3.16 -25.48
CA ALA A 338 11.83 -1.82 -25.58
C ALA A 338 12.68 -1.48 -24.37
N ILE A 339 12.24 -1.82 -23.14
CA ILE A 339 13.02 -1.67 -21.91
C ILE A 339 14.29 -2.49 -21.98
N ARG A 340 14.20 -3.77 -22.38
CA ARG A 340 15.37 -4.64 -22.56
C ARG A 340 16.39 -4.02 -23.52
N LYS A 341 15.93 -3.55 -24.69
CA LYS A 341 16.81 -2.91 -25.68
C LYS A 341 17.47 -1.63 -25.15
N THR A 342 16.80 -0.88 -24.29
CA THR A 342 17.37 0.30 -23.62
C THR A 342 18.41 -0.10 -22.59
N MET A 343 18.18 -1.20 -21.88
CA MET A 343 19.10 -1.74 -20.87
C MET A 343 20.40 -2.32 -21.49
N GLU A 344 20.34 -2.80 -22.72
CA GLU A 344 21.49 -3.38 -23.45
C GLU A 344 22.41 -2.32 -24.07
N LYS A 345 22.01 -1.05 -24.08
CA LYS A 345 22.83 0.10 -24.50
C LYS A 345 23.75 0.58 -23.37
#